data_301bf7e21114e52c3fee87d2dd4d397c
#
_entry.id   301bf7e21114e52c3fee87d2dd4d397c
#
_cell.length_a   1.000
_cell.length_b   1.000
_cell.length_c   1.000
_cell.angle_alpha   90.00
_cell.angle_beta   90.00
_cell.angle_gamma   90.00
#
_symmetry.space_group_name_H-M   'P 1'
#
loop_
_entity.id
_entity.type
_entity.pdbx_description
1 polymer ?
#
loop_
_entity_poly.entity_id
_entity_poly.type
_entity_poly.pdbx_seq_one_letter_code
_entity_poly.pdbx_strand_id
1 'polypeptide(L)'
;MPTIEVNGKSYETDEEGYLVNLADWNEDVANHIAKTENVDMSQNHWEVVNFLRKYYDEYQIAPAVRVLTKAIGKQLGPEKGNSKYLYELFPYGPAKQACKIAGLPKPTGCV
;
A
#
# COMPACT_ATOMS: atom_id res chain seq x y z
N MET A 1 -19.19 -10.78 1.34
CA MET A 1 -17.88 -10.09 1.28
C MET A 1 -18.07 -8.59 1.27
N PRO A 2 -17.29 -7.85 2.04
CA PRO A 2 -17.34 -6.40 1.96
C PRO A 2 -16.97 -5.90 0.57
N THR A 3 -17.51 -4.74 0.22
CA THR A 3 -17.20 -4.11 -1.06
C THR A 3 -16.92 -2.62 -0.85
N ILE A 4 -16.22 -2.03 -1.79
CA ILE A 4 -16.09 -0.58 -1.90
C ILE A 4 -16.65 -0.14 -3.24
N GLU A 5 -17.22 1.06 -3.27
CA GLU A 5 -17.72 1.62 -4.52
C GLU A 5 -16.83 2.78 -4.94
N VAL A 6 -16.34 2.71 -6.17
CA VAL A 6 -15.48 3.74 -6.74
C VAL A 6 -15.95 4.01 -8.17
N ASN A 7 -16.33 5.26 -8.44
CA ASN A 7 -16.79 5.68 -9.75
C ASN A 7 -17.94 4.83 -10.30
N GLY A 8 -18.86 4.42 -9.41
CA GLY A 8 -20.02 3.63 -9.82
C GLY A 8 -19.77 2.15 -9.98
N LYS A 9 -18.57 1.69 -9.69
CA LYS A 9 -18.21 0.26 -9.71
C LYS A 9 -17.98 -0.26 -8.31
N SER A 10 -18.41 -1.50 -8.06
CA SER A 10 -18.18 -2.19 -6.79
C SER A 10 -17.00 -3.13 -6.91
N TYR A 11 -16.12 -3.10 -5.92
CA TYR A 11 -14.95 -3.97 -5.86
C TYR A 11 -14.97 -4.73 -4.54
N GLU A 12 -14.70 -6.03 -4.59
CA GLU A 12 -14.68 -6.84 -3.38
C GLU A 12 -13.41 -6.61 -2.56
N THR A 13 -13.58 -6.53 -1.24
CA THR A 13 -12.46 -6.46 -0.30
C THR A 13 -12.61 -7.56 0.72
N ASP A 14 -11.53 -7.85 1.45
CA ASP A 14 -11.64 -8.71 2.62
C ASP A 14 -12.16 -7.90 3.81
N GLU A 15 -12.28 -8.53 4.97
CA GLU A 15 -12.80 -7.87 6.16
C GLU A 15 -11.92 -6.73 6.67
N GLU A 16 -10.65 -6.73 6.29
CA GLU A 16 -9.71 -5.68 6.68
C GLU A 16 -9.63 -4.57 5.64
N GLY A 17 -10.32 -4.71 4.52
CA GLY A 17 -10.36 -3.69 3.47
C GLY A 17 -9.33 -3.84 2.35
N TYR A 18 -8.62 -4.97 2.31
CA TYR A 18 -7.71 -5.26 1.21
C TYR A 18 -8.47 -5.78 0.00
N LEU A 19 -8.09 -5.37 -1.20
CA LEU A 19 -8.73 -5.86 -2.42
C LEU A 19 -8.56 -7.37 -2.54
N VAL A 20 -9.65 -8.06 -2.87
CA VAL A 20 -9.63 -9.50 -3.12
C VAL A 20 -8.95 -9.79 -4.46
N ASN A 21 -9.26 -8.99 -5.48
CA ASN A 21 -8.70 -9.16 -6.81
C ASN A 21 -7.73 -8.02 -7.11
N LEU A 22 -6.45 -8.34 -7.23
CA LEU A 22 -5.40 -7.35 -7.48
C LEU A 22 -5.58 -6.62 -8.81
N ALA A 23 -6.22 -7.26 -9.78
CA ALA A 23 -6.48 -6.66 -11.07
C ALA A 23 -7.50 -5.52 -11.02
N ASP A 24 -8.28 -5.43 -9.95
CA ASP A 24 -9.27 -4.35 -9.77
C ASP A 24 -8.62 -3.01 -9.40
N TRP A 25 -7.34 -3.01 -9.06
CA TRP A 25 -6.68 -1.80 -8.61
C TRP A 25 -6.50 -0.78 -9.73
N ASN A 26 -6.74 0.48 -9.41
CA ASN A 26 -6.35 1.64 -10.22
C ASN A 26 -6.13 2.82 -9.27
N GLU A 27 -5.73 3.96 -9.81
CA GLU A 27 -5.44 5.12 -8.97
C GLU A 27 -6.68 5.63 -8.22
N ASP A 28 -7.85 5.54 -8.81
CA ASP A 28 -9.08 5.94 -8.15
C ASP A 28 -9.40 5.05 -6.96
N VAL A 29 -9.18 3.74 -7.11
CA VAL A 29 -9.33 2.79 -6.01
C VAL A 29 -8.32 3.10 -4.91
N ALA A 30 -7.06 3.38 -5.27
CA ALA A 30 -6.03 3.76 -4.30
C ALA A 30 -6.42 5.01 -3.52
N ASN A 31 -6.90 6.04 -4.21
CA ASN A 31 -7.33 7.27 -3.57
C ASN A 31 -8.53 7.05 -2.64
N HIS A 32 -9.46 6.20 -3.05
CA HIS A 32 -10.61 5.86 -2.19
C HIS A 32 -10.15 5.19 -0.90
N ILE A 33 -9.28 4.19 -1.02
CA ILE A 33 -8.77 3.47 0.15
C ILE A 33 -7.96 4.41 1.05
N ALA A 34 -7.10 5.24 0.47
CA ALA A 34 -6.32 6.23 1.22
C ALA A 34 -7.22 7.15 2.03
N LYS A 35 -8.32 7.59 1.44
CA LYS A 35 -9.28 8.45 2.10
C LYS A 35 -9.91 7.76 3.31
N THR A 36 -10.28 6.48 3.18
CA THR A 36 -10.83 5.71 4.31
C THR A 36 -9.80 5.49 5.41
N GLU A 37 -8.52 5.50 5.06
CA GLU A 37 -7.41 5.34 6.01
C GLU A 37 -6.90 6.68 6.56
N ASN A 38 -7.53 7.79 6.20
CA ASN A 38 -7.13 9.15 6.56
C ASN A 38 -5.71 9.49 6.11
N VAL A 39 -5.35 9.04 4.91
CA VAL A 39 -4.05 9.33 4.31
C VAL A 39 -4.26 10.31 3.16
N ASP A 40 -3.61 11.46 3.23
CA ASP A 40 -3.60 12.44 2.13
C ASP A 40 -2.46 12.08 1.18
N MET A 41 -2.81 11.53 0.03
CA MET A 41 -1.81 11.08 -0.94
C MET A 41 -1.00 12.23 -1.49
N SER A 42 0.31 12.19 -1.28
CA SER A 42 1.27 13.09 -1.88
C SER A 42 2.13 12.32 -2.88
N GLN A 43 3.00 13.03 -3.58
CA GLN A 43 3.93 12.38 -4.50
C GLN A 43 4.79 11.34 -3.79
N ASN A 44 5.17 11.60 -2.55
CA ASN A 44 5.97 10.65 -1.75
C ASN A 44 5.18 9.38 -1.43
N HIS A 45 3.88 9.51 -1.17
CA HIS A 45 3.00 8.34 -0.97
C HIS A 45 2.92 7.51 -2.25
N TRP A 46 2.71 8.16 -3.39
CA TRP A 46 2.62 7.46 -4.68
C TRP A 46 3.92 6.73 -5.01
N GLU A 47 5.05 7.31 -4.65
CA GLU A 47 6.33 6.68 -4.86
C GLU A 47 6.43 5.34 -4.14
N VAL A 48 5.97 5.29 -2.88
CA VAL A 48 5.94 4.05 -2.10
C VAL A 48 4.94 3.06 -2.69
N VAL A 49 3.75 3.54 -3.05
CA VAL A 49 2.72 2.67 -3.64
C VAL A 49 3.22 2.05 -4.95
N ASN A 50 3.80 2.85 -5.83
CA ASN A 50 4.32 2.35 -7.10
C ASN A 50 5.49 1.39 -6.89
N PHE A 51 6.35 1.67 -5.91
CA PHE A 51 7.42 0.77 -5.53
C PHE A 51 6.88 -0.59 -5.08
N LEU A 52 5.85 -0.59 -4.25
CA LEU A 52 5.24 -1.82 -3.76
C LEU A 52 4.59 -2.63 -4.87
N ARG A 53 3.91 -1.99 -5.80
CA ARG A 53 3.29 -2.70 -6.90
C ARG A 53 4.34 -3.37 -7.78
N LYS A 54 5.44 -2.67 -8.05
CA LYS A 54 6.56 -3.22 -8.81
C LYS A 54 7.23 -4.36 -8.05
N TYR A 55 7.42 -4.20 -6.75
CA TYR A 55 7.99 -5.23 -5.88
C TYR A 55 7.14 -6.50 -5.92
N TYR A 56 5.82 -6.35 -5.77
CA TYR A 56 4.92 -7.49 -5.80
C TYR A 56 4.91 -8.18 -7.17
N ASP A 57 4.95 -7.40 -8.24
CA ASP A 57 5.00 -7.94 -9.60
C ASP A 57 6.24 -8.83 -9.79
N GLU A 58 7.35 -8.42 -9.20
CA GLU A 58 8.61 -9.16 -9.32
C GLU A 58 8.70 -10.36 -8.37
N TYR A 59 8.30 -10.18 -7.12
CA TYR A 59 8.51 -11.20 -6.08
C TYR A 59 7.26 -11.96 -5.65
N GLN A 60 6.08 -11.52 -6.05
CA GLN A 60 4.78 -12.11 -5.72
C GLN A 60 4.57 -12.20 -4.20
N ILE A 61 5.10 -11.23 -3.46
CA ILE A 61 5.02 -11.18 -2.00
C ILE A 61 4.84 -9.72 -1.58
N ALA A 62 3.95 -9.49 -0.62
CA ALA A 62 3.78 -8.17 0.00
C ALA A 62 4.75 -8.08 1.18
N PRO A 63 5.71 -7.14 1.17
CA PRO A 63 6.77 -7.12 2.18
C PRO A 63 6.28 -6.58 3.52
N ALA A 64 6.82 -7.12 4.62
CA ALA A 64 6.67 -6.54 5.94
C ALA A 64 7.51 -5.26 6.04
N VAL A 65 7.25 -4.46 7.08
CA VAL A 65 7.86 -3.12 7.19
C VAL A 65 9.39 -3.14 7.16
N ARG A 66 10.01 -4.13 7.78
CA ARG A 66 11.48 -4.22 7.79
C ARG A 66 12.05 -4.42 6.39
N VAL A 67 11.45 -5.33 5.63
CA VAL A 67 11.87 -5.61 4.25
C VAL A 67 11.58 -4.41 3.36
N LEU A 68 10.40 -3.82 3.52
CA LEU A 68 10.01 -2.63 2.76
C LEU A 68 10.98 -1.47 2.98
N THR A 69 11.32 -1.18 4.24
CA THR A 69 12.24 -0.12 4.59
C THR A 69 13.61 -0.32 3.92
N LYS A 70 14.12 -1.54 4.01
CA LYS A 70 15.42 -1.87 3.42
C LYS A 70 15.39 -1.76 1.90
N ALA A 71 14.35 -2.26 1.26
CA ALA A 71 14.22 -2.23 -0.19
C ALA A 71 14.10 -0.79 -0.71
N ILE A 72 13.32 0.04 -0.03
CA ILE A 72 13.18 1.45 -0.39
C ILE A 72 14.53 2.17 -0.23
N GLY A 73 15.26 1.87 0.83
CA GLY A 73 16.60 2.46 1.03
C GLY A 73 17.55 2.18 -0.12
N LYS A 74 17.47 1.00 -0.70
CA LYS A 74 18.30 0.64 -1.85
C LYS A 74 17.89 1.33 -3.14
N GLN A 75 16.59 1.53 -3.34
CA GLN A 75 16.08 2.06 -4.60
C GLN A 75 15.93 3.58 -4.60
N LEU A 76 15.52 4.16 -3.46
CA LEU A 76 15.16 5.58 -3.38
C LEU A 76 16.10 6.38 -2.48
N GLY A 77 17.03 5.71 -1.82
CA GLY A 77 18.01 6.38 -0.95
C GLY A 77 17.71 6.21 0.54
N PRO A 78 18.75 6.38 1.38
CA PRO A 78 18.59 6.15 2.82
C PRO A 78 17.66 7.14 3.52
N GLU A 79 17.44 8.33 2.96
CA GLU A 79 16.51 9.29 3.53
C GLU A 79 15.08 8.75 3.50
N LYS A 80 14.74 7.97 2.48
CA LYS A 80 13.41 7.39 2.31
C LYS A 80 13.33 5.97 2.86
N GLY A 81 14.46 5.31 2.99
CA GLY A 81 14.55 3.96 3.52
C GLY A 81 14.73 3.92 5.02
N ASN A 82 13.91 4.67 5.76
CA ASN A 82 13.93 4.61 7.21
C ASN A 82 12.50 4.57 7.74
N SER A 83 12.33 3.92 8.89
CA SER A 83 11.01 3.68 9.44
C SER A 83 10.29 4.97 9.86
N LYS A 84 11.02 5.96 10.35
CA LYS A 84 10.43 7.23 10.75
C LYS A 84 9.74 7.90 9.57
N TYR A 85 10.42 7.98 8.44
CA TYR A 85 9.88 8.57 7.21
C TYR A 85 8.62 7.83 6.75
N LEU A 86 8.69 6.50 6.73
CA LEU A 86 7.55 5.68 6.29
C LEU A 86 6.37 5.79 7.24
N TYR A 87 6.60 5.87 8.55
CA TYR A 87 5.52 6.08 9.52
C TYR A 87 4.92 7.47 9.42
N GLU A 88 5.66 8.46 8.96
CA GLU A 88 5.09 9.79 8.69
C GLU A 88 4.12 9.75 7.52
N LEU A 89 4.43 8.97 6.49
CA LEU A 89 3.55 8.82 5.33
C LEU A 89 2.34 7.93 5.63
N PHE A 90 2.55 6.85 6.37
CA PHE A 90 1.51 5.86 6.66
C PHE A 90 1.49 5.57 8.17
N PRO A 91 0.83 6.45 8.96
CA PRO A 91 0.95 6.40 10.43
C PRO A 91 0.43 5.13 11.10
N TYR A 92 -0.50 4.44 10.46
CA TYR A 92 -1.12 3.25 11.06
C TYR A 92 -0.43 1.94 10.65
N GLY A 93 0.81 2.02 10.22
CA GLY A 93 1.61 0.88 9.83
C GLY A 93 2.01 0.96 8.37
N PRO A 94 3.27 1.33 8.07
CA PRO A 94 3.65 1.62 6.69
C PRO A 94 3.45 0.45 5.74
N ALA A 95 3.77 -0.77 6.15
CA ALA A 95 3.58 -1.91 5.28
C ALA A 95 2.09 -2.20 5.07
N LYS A 96 1.31 -2.23 6.15
CA LYS A 96 -0.12 -2.54 6.07
C LYS A 96 -0.90 -1.50 5.29
N GLN A 97 -0.75 -0.23 5.65
CA GLN A 97 -1.48 0.84 4.97
C GLN A 97 -1.06 0.99 3.51
N ALA A 98 0.24 0.98 3.26
CA ALA A 98 0.74 1.15 1.91
C ALA A 98 0.33 -0.02 1.01
N CYS A 99 0.39 -1.25 1.51
CA CYS A 99 -0.07 -2.41 0.74
C CYS A 99 -1.57 -2.36 0.46
N LYS A 100 -2.37 -1.94 1.44
CA LYS A 100 -3.81 -1.80 1.25
C LYS A 100 -4.11 -0.79 0.14
N ILE A 101 -3.48 0.37 0.18
CA ILE A 101 -3.64 1.43 -0.82
C ILE A 101 -3.13 0.96 -2.18
N ALA A 102 -2.05 0.18 -2.20
CA ALA A 102 -1.47 -0.35 -3.43
C ALA A 102 -2.27 -1.49 -4.03
N GLY A 103 -3.34 -1.93 -3.38
CA GLY A 103 -4.16 -3.04 -3.87
C GLY A 103 -3.51 -4.40 -3.75
N LEU A 104 -2.53 -4.53 -2.86
CA LEU A 104 -1.82 -5.79 -2.62
C LEU A 104 -2.45 -6.55 -1.46
N PRO A 105 -2.14 -7.86 -1.33
CA PRO A 105 -2.60 -8.60 -0.17
C PRO A 105 -1.93 -8.09 1.11
N LYS A 106 -2.49 -8.50 2.24
CA LYS A 106 -1.92 -8.16 3.54
C LYS A 106 -0.48 -8.63 3.63
N PRO A 107 0.46 -7.77 4.11
CA PRO A 107 1.86 -8.18 4.23
C PRO A 107 2.04 -9.37 5.16
N THR A 108 3.02 -10.22 4.84
CA THR A 108 3.40 -11.30 5.73
C THR A 108 4.20 -10.71 6.89
N GLY A 109 3.91 -11.13 8.11
CA GLY A 109 4.57 -10.60 9.29
C GLY A 109 3.67 -9.66 10.08
N CYS A 110 4.17 -9.12 11.17
CA CYS A 110 3.35 -8.46 12.18
C CYS A 110 3.09 -6.98 11.95
N VAL A 111 3.66 -6.31 11.03
CA VAL A 111 3.40 -4.87 10.83
C VAL A 111 3.67 -4.45 9.41
#